data_33bac37a84320658aa415e2eb383ad6e
#
_entry.id   33bac37a84320658aa415e2eb383ad6e
#
_cell.length_a   1.000
_cell.length_b   1.000
_cell.length_c   1.000
_cell.angle_alpha   90.00
_cell.angle_beta   90.00
_cell.angle_gamma   90.00
#
_symmetry.space_group_name_H-M   'P 1'
#
loop_
_entity.id
_entity.type
_entity.pdbx_description
1 polymer ?
#
loop_
_entity_poly.entity_id
_entity_poly.type
_entity_poly.pdbx_seq_one_letter_code
_entity_poly.pdbx_strand_id
1 'polypeptide(L)'
;QGFYKVQRHLGRAAHVAYLGTLAVAPQAKGSGLARRMMQDALDRLAASGIRRVELSVEADNPRAIAFYQRFGFVHEGTQRAAYKRAGEDGYVDELMYGLLLEA
;
A
#
# COMPACT_ATOMS: atom_id res chain seq x y z
N GLN A 1 4.64 4.44 17.00
CA GLN A 1 4.33 5.70 16.31
C GLN A 1 3.75 5.50 14.90
N GLY A 2 3.66 4.28 14.49
CA GLY A 2 3.05 3.94 13.21
C GLY A 2 2.57 2.51 13.22
N PHE A 3 1.75 2.18 12.21
CA PHE A 3 1.24 0.82 12.07
C PHE A 3 0.90 0.54 10.63
N TYR A 4 0.72 -0.74 10.34
CA TYR A 4 0.20 -1.19 9.05
C TYR A 4 -0.68 -2.41 9.27
N LYS A 5 -1.57 -2.65 8.30
CA LYS A 5 -2.44 -3.82 8.28
C LYS A 5 -2.13 -4.66 7.08
N VAL A 6 -2.18 -5.98 7.28
CA VAL A 6 -1.96 -6.94 6.22
C VAL A 6 -3.12 -7.91 6.19
N GLN A 7 -3.66 -8.13 4.99
CA GLN A 7 -4.64 -9.17 4.75
C GLN A 7 -4.01 -10.25 3.88
N ARG A 8 -4.19 -11.50 4.25
CA ARG A 8 -3.64 -12.63 3.52
C ARG A 8 -4.77 -13.44 2.90
N HIS A 9 -4.49 -13.99 1.74
CA HIS A 9 -5.43 -14.84 1.03
C HIS A 9 -5.15 -16.30 1.32
N LEU A 10 -6.13 -17.14 1.00
CA LEU A 10 -6.02 -18.61 1.14
C LEU A 10 -6.03 -19.25 -0.24
N GLY A 11 -5.64 -20.52 -0.29
CA GLY A 11 -5.68 -21.30 -1.52
C GLY A 11 -4.71 -20.81 -2.57
N ARG A 12 -5.20 -20.66 -3.81
CA ARG A 12 -4.35 -20.28 -4.95
C ARG A 12 -3.67 -18.93 -4.81
N ALA A 13 -4.24 -18.04 -4.02
CA ALA A 13 -3.69 -16.71 -3.79
C ALA A 13 -2.95 -16.61 -2.45
N ALA A 14 -2.57 -17.73 -1.86
CA ALA A 14 -1.89 -17.73 -0.56
C ALA A 14 -0.53 -17.00 -0.59
N HIS A 15 0.07 -16.84 -1.78
CA HIS A 15 1.31 -16.09 -1.97
C HIS A 15 1.10 -14.57 -2.05
N VAL A 16 -0.13 -14.10 -1.96
CA VAL A 16 -0.48 -12.68 -2.11
C VAL A 16 -0.89 -12.12 -0.76
N ALA A 17 -0.41 -10.92 -0.46
CA ALA A 17 -0.85 -10.15 0.70
C ALA A 17 -1.30 -8.77 0.27
N TYR A 18 -2.36 -8.28 0.90
CA TYR A 18 -2.83 -6.93 0.70
C TYR A 18 -2.40 -6.06 1.88
N LEU A 19 -1.68 -4.97 1.58
CA LEU A 19 -1.24 -4.04 2.60
C LEU A 19 -2.28 -2.91 2.69
N GLY A 20 -3.18 -3.04 3.67
CA GLY A 20 -4.35 -2.19 3.74
C GLY A 20 -4.09 -0.79 4.28
N THR A 21 -3.17 -0.67 5.22
CA THR A 21 -2.95 0.61 5.90
C THR A 21 -1.48 0.76 6.27
N LEU A 22 -0.94 1.93 5.99
CA LEU A 22 0.34 2.36 6.52
C LEU A 22 0.14 3.75 7.11
N ALA A 23 0.26 3.86 8.42
CA ALA A 23 0.00 5.11 9.13
C ALA A 23 1.19 5.47 10.00
N VAL A 24 1.53 6.75 10.00
CA VAL A 24 2.63 7.29 10.79
C VAL A 24 2.10 8.45 11.62
N ALA A 25 2.44 8.47 12.90
CA ALA A 25 2.04 9.55 13.78
C ALA A 25 2.55 10.89 13.24
N PRO A 26 1.77 11.98 13.35
CA PRO A 26 2.17 13.26 12.75
C PRO A 26 3.55 13.74 13.21
N GLN A 27 3.90 13.56 14.46
CA GLN A 27 5.18 13.99 15.00
C GLN A 27 6.36 13.17 14.43
N ALA A 28 6.11 12.04 13.84
CA ALA A 28 7.15 11.20 13.25
C ALA A 28 7.30 11.39 11.74
N LYS A 29 6.45 12.21 11.11
CA LYS A 29 6.55 12.47 9.69
C LYS A 29 7.88 13.17 9.39
N GLY A 30 8.53 12.76 8.30
CA GLY A 30 9.83 13.29 7.93
C GLY A 30 11.00 12.63 8.63
N SER A 31 10.77 11.74 9.58
CA SER A 31 11.83 11.04 10.30
C SER A 31 12.34 9.79 9.62
N GLY A 32 11.74 9.41 8.47
CA GLY A 32 12.03 8.15 7.79
C GLY A 32 11.28 6.95 8.35
N LEU A 33 10.37 7.17 9.30
CA LEU A 33 9.64 6.07 9.93
C LEU A 33 8.78 5.30 8.92
N ALA A 34 8.08 6.01 8.03
CA ALA A 34 7.23 5.37 7.03
C ALA A 34 8.05 4.43 6.14
N ARG A 35 9.24 4.86 5.73
CA ARG A 35 10.14 4.03 4.92
C ARG A 35 10.58 2.79 5.67
N ARG A 36 10.97 2.96 6.95
CA ARG A 36 11.38 1.82 7.77
C ARG A 36 10.24 0.83 7.98
N MET A 37 9.03 1.34 8.20
CA MET A 37 7.85 0.49 8.37
C MET A 37 7.54 -0.29 7.09
N MET A 38 7.62 0.36 5.93
CA MET A 38 7.38 -0.32 4.66
C MET A 38 8.44 -1.40 4.43
N GLN A 39 9.72 -1.08 4.64
CA GLN A 39 10.79 -2.05 4.47
C GLN A 39 10.59 -3.23 5.42
N ASP A 40 10.26 -2.97 6.69
CA ASP A 40 10.01 -4.02 7.67
C ASP A 40 8.84 -4.91 7.24
N ALA A 41 7.75 -4.30 6.77
CA ALA A 41 6.58 -5.05 6.32
C ALA A 41 6.94 -5.96 5.14
N LEU A 42 7.65 -5.43 4.15
CA LEU A 42 8.05 -6.21 2.98
C LEU A 42 9.00 -7.35 3.35
N ASP A 43 9.95 -7.09 4.25
CA ASP A 43 10.90 -8.12 4.70
C ASP A 43 10.17 -9.25 5.43
N ARG A 44 9.23 -8.92 6.31
CA ARG A 44 8.45 -9.91 7.04
C ARG A 44 7.57 -10.74 6.11
N LEU A 45 6.95 -10.09 5.14
CA LEU A 45 6.10 -10.79 4.18
C LEU A 45 6.93 -11.73 3.31
N ALA A 46 8.08 -11.28 2.83
CA ALA A 46 8.99 -12.14 2.05
C ALA A 46 9.43 -13.35 2.87
N ALA A 47 9.80 -13.14 4.14
CA ALA A 47 10.23 -14.21 5.03
C ALA A 47 9.12 -15.23 5.28
N SER A 48 7.85 -14.82 5.22
CA SER A 48 6.71 -15.72 5.41
C SER A 48 6.22 -16.38 4.13
N GLY A 49 6.94 -16.22 3.01
CA GLY A 49 6.60 -16.87 1.76
C GLY A 49 5.70 -16.08 0.83
N ILE A 50 5.39 -14.86 1.17
CA ILE A 50 4.61 -13.98 0.28
C ILE A 50 5.47 -13.59 -0.92
N ARG A 51 4.87 -13.64 -2.11
CA ARG A 51 5.57 -13.31 -3.37
C ARG A 51 4.98 -12.09 -4.06
N ARG A 52 3.79 -11.66 -3.65
CA ARG A 52 3.13 -10.51 -4.24
C ARG A 52 2.47 -9.70 -3.14
N VAL A 53 2.70 -8.38 -3.17
CA VAL A 53 2.06 -7.45 -2.24
C VAL A 53 1.22 -6.48 -3.06
N GLU A 54 -0.04 -6.30 -2.65
CA GLU A 54 -0.97 -5.39 -3.29
C GLU A 54 -1.33 -4.27 -2.33
N LEU A 55 -1.57 -3.10 -2.88
CA LEU A 55 -2.14 -1.98 -2.13
C LEU A 55 -2.94 -1.09 -3.05
N SER A 56 -3.71 -0.20 -2.46
CA SER A 56 -4.44 0.79 -3.22
C SER A 56 -4.19 2.18 -2.63
N VAL A 57 -4.34 3.20 -3.46
CA VAL A 57 -4.12 4.58 -3.07
C VAL A 57 -5.07 5.49 -3.83
N GLU A 58 -5.51 6.56 -3.16
CA GLU A 58 -6.35 7.56 -3.80
C GLU A 58 -5.59 8.26 -4.92
N ALA A 59 -6.25 8.42 -6.08
CA ALA A 59 -5.60 9.00 -7.26
C ALA A 59 -5.10 10.42 -7.04
N ASP A 60 -5.69 11.14 -6.11
CA ASP A 60 -5.31 12.52 -5.81
C ASP A 60 -4.31 12.64 -4.66
N ASN A 61 -3.56 11.58 -4.39
CA ASN A 61 -2.53 11.57 -3.35
C ASN A 61 -1.14 11.34 -3.98
N PRO A 62 -0.55 12.36 -4.62
CA PRO A 62 0.73 12.19 -5.32
C PRO A 62 1.88 11.81 -4.40
N ARG A 63 1.83 12.21 -3.13
CA ARG A 63 2.89 11.87 -2.17
C ARG A 63 2.92 10.38 -1.90
N ALA A 64 1.75 9.78 -1.66
CA ALA A 64 1.65 8.35 -1.43
C ALA A 64 2.05 7.57 -2.67
N ILE A 65 1.58 8.01 -3.84
CA ILE A 65 1.94 7.38 -5.11
C ILE A 65 3.46 7.35 -5.30
N ALA A 66 4.13 8.49 -5.10
CA ALA A 66 5.57 8.60 -5.24
C ALA A 66 6.28 7.69 -4.23
N PHE A 67 5.76 7.64 -3.00
CA PHE A 67 6.33 6.80 -1.94
C PHE A 67 6.31 5.32 -2.35
N TYR A 68 5.16 4.83 -2.80
CA TYR A 68 5.04 3.44 -3.20
C TYR A 68 5.87 3.11 -4.44
N GLN A 69 5.94 4.03 -5.41
CA GLN A 69 6.76 3.83 -6.59
C GLN A 69 8.24 3.70 -6.24
N ARG A 70 8.72 4.38 -5.21
CA ARG A 70 10.11 4.25 -4.77
C ARG A 70 10.43 2.85 -4.27
N PHE A 71 9.45 2.13 -3.77
CA PHE A 71 9.63 0.75 -3.32
C PHE A 71 9.46 -0.26 -4.46
N GLY A 72 9.16 0.23 -5.67
CA GLY A 72 9.01 -0.63 -6.82
C GLY A 72 7.58 -1.08 -7.12
N PHE A 73 6.60 -0.53 -6.40
CA PHE A 73 5.20 -0.82 -6.70
C PHE A 73 4.85 -0.26 -8.08
N VAL A 74 4.09 -1.03 -8.84
CA VAL A 74 3.69 -0.72 -10.19
C VAL A 74 2.18 -0.51 -10.25
N HIS A 75 1.75 0.53 -10.95
CA HIS A 75 0.32 0.79 -11.17
C HIS A 75 -0.26 -0.30 -12.07
N GLU A 76 -1.27 -0.99 -11.58
CA GLU A 76 -1.85 -2.14 -12.27
C GLU A 76 -3.30 -1.94 -12.69
N GLY A 77 -3.95 -0.93 -12.17
CA GLY A 77 -5.34 -0.68 -12.53
C GLY A 77 -5.91 0.50 -11.78
N THR A 78 -7.12 0.89 -12.18
CA THR A 78 -7.82 2.03 -11.59
C THR A 78 -9.28 1.66 -11.38
N GLN A 79 -9.78 1.87 -10.17
CA GLN A 79 -11.20 1.82 -9.89
C GLN A 79 -11.74 3.23 -9.99
N ARG A 80 -12.50 3.49 -11.05
CA ARG A 80 -13.03 4.83 -11.30
C ARG A 80 -14.18 5.12 -10.35
N ALA A 81 -14.21 6.35 -9.83
CA ALA A 81 -15.27 6.83 -8.94
C ALA A 81 -15.48 5.85 -7.76
N ALA A 82 -14.38 5.43 -7.15
CA ALA A 82 -14.42 4.39 -6.13
C ALA A 82 -15.14 4.84 -4.87
N TYR A 83 -15.04 6.12 -4.55
CA TYR A 83 -15.77 6.67 -3.39
C TYR A 83 -15.86 8.18 -3.47
N LYS A 84 -16.71 8.74 -2.60
CA LYS A 84 -16.93 10.17 -2.49
C LYS A 84 -16.62 10.58 -1.06
N ARG A 85 -15.76 11.60 -0.91
CA ARG A 85 -15.46 12.12 0.42
C ARG A 85 -16.59 13.01 0.90
N ALA A 86 -16.83 12.98 2.22
CA ALA A 86 -17.83 13.84 2.83
C ALA A 86 -17.52 15.31 2.53
N GLY A 87 -18.55 16.04 2.09
CA GLY A 87 -18.41 17.47 1.80
C GLY A 87 -17.84 17.81 0.45
N GLU A 88 -17.51 16.81 -0.39
CA GLU A 88 -17.01 17.03 -1.74
C GLU A 88 -18.05 16.64 -2.77
N ASP A 89 -18.05 17.34 -3.91
CA ASP A 89 -19.02 17.11 -4.96
C ASP A 89 -18.63 15.99 -5.93
N GLY A 90 -17.34 15.71 -6.04
CA GLY A 90 -16.83 14.73 -7.00
C GLY A 90 -16.55 13.39 -6.37
N TYR A 91 -16.19 12.45 -7.23
CA TYR A 91 -15.75 11.12 -6.82
C TYR A 91 -14.25 11.01 -6.98
N VAL A 92 -13.65 10.10 -6.20
CA VAL A 92 -12.21 9.85 -6.22
C VAL A 92 -11.96 8.47 -6.79
N ASP A 93 -11.02 8.38 -7.73
CA ASP A 93 -10.56 7.10 -8.24
C ASP A 93 -9.59 6.47 -7.25
N GLU A 94 -9.57 5.15 -7.23
CA GLU A 94 -8.60 4.39 -6.45
C GLU A 94 -7.66 3.67 -7.39
N LEU A 95 -6.35 3.86 -7.18
CA LEU A 95 -5.32 3.23 -7.98
C LEU A 95 -4.85 1.96 -7.30
N MET A 96 -4.73 0.89 -8.07
CA MET A 96 -4.27 -0.40 -7.58
C MET A 96 -2.81 -0.58 -7.95
N TYR A 97 -1.99 -0.92 -6.96
CA TYR A 97 -0.55 -1.12 -7.13
C TYR A 97 -0.14 -2.51 -6.68
N GLY A 98 0.85 -3.06 -7.34
CA GLY A 98 1.39 -4.36 -7.01
C GLY A 98 2.91 -4.37 -7.01
N LEU A 99 3.47 -5.21 -6.16
CA LEU A 99 4.91 -5.43 -6.07
C LEU A 99 5.18 -6.92 -6.00
N LEU A 100 6.07 -7.40 -6.87
CA LEU A 100 6.52 -8.78 -6.80
C LEU A 100 7.76 -8.86 -5.94
N LEU A 101 7.71 -9.73 -4.92
CA LEU A 101 8.85 -9.95 -4.03
C LEU A 101 9.66 -11.11 -4.58
N GLU A 102 10.96 -10.91 -4.68
CA GLU A 102 11.85 -11.96 -5.12
C GLU A 102 12.16 -12.92 -3.96
N ALA A 103 12.37 -14.16 -4.34
CA ALA A 103 12.68 -15.20 -3.37
C ALA A 103 14.07 -14.99 -2.74
#